data_efacb2ab46bd71f6ff90a6ca99efa7e1
#
_entry.id   efacb2ab46bd71f6ff90a6ca99efa7e1
#
_cell.length_a   1.000
_cell.length_b   1.000
_cell.length_c   1.000
_cell.angle_alpha   90.00
_cell.angle_beta   90.00
_cell.angle_gamma   90.00
#
_symmetry.space_group_name_H-M   'P 1'
#
loop_
_entity.id
_entity.type
_entity.pdbx_description
1 polymer ?
#
loop_
_entity_poly.entity_id
_entity_poly.type
_entity_poly.pdbx_seq_one_letter_code
_entity_poly.pdbx_strand_id
1 'polypeptide(L)'
;MTSKQKVIIGLSGGVDSSVSAHLLLEAGFEVEGLFMKNWEQDDYPGFCAAAQDLEDAQKVCDNLKIRLHTVNFSKEYWDKVFQIFLDEYAQGITPNPDVLCNKEIKFKSFFNHALELGADWIATGHYARRLDVQGEAALFQAKDFQKDQTYFLHGMPRATLQKTLFPLGSYLKSEVRGIAKDLNLDNHDKKDSTGICFIGERNFKTFLKDFLLAKPGNIVTSEGKIIGEHQGIIFYTIGQRQGLGIGGVKGSHDNPWFVVDKNTQTNELIVAQGDQHPRLFSQGLICGPIHWLTDIRQEQYPLTCSAKIRYRQQAEPCLLSLEDNKQHYVQFSAPQRAVTPGQYIVFYDKHRCLGGAKIIQSIS
;
A
#
# COMPACT_ATOMS: atom_id res chain seq x y z
N MET A 1 -26.52 10.99 31.36
CA MET A 1 -25.57 9.98 30.83
C MET A 1 -25.17 10.43 29.46
N THR A 2 -23.90 10.76 29.23
CA THR A 2 -23.40 11.06 27.90
C THR A 2 -23.50 9.78 27.08
N SER A 3 -24.15 9.82 25.93
CA SER A 3 -24.21 8.69 25.00
C SER A 3 -22.77 8.27 24.65
N LYS A 4 -22.52 6.96 24.60
CA LYS A 4 -21.23 6.45 24.13
C LYS A 4 -21.04 6.90 22.69
N GLN A 5 -19.80 7.26 22.32
CA GLN A 5 -19.48 7.53 20.91
C GLN A 5 -19.48 6.24 20.10
N LYS A 6 -20.12 6.28 18.94
CA LYS A 6 -20.26 5.14 18.04
C LYS A 6 -19.07 5.04 17.10
N VAL A 7 -18.43 3.87 17.07
CA VAL A 7 -17.34 3.52 16.16
C VAL A 7 -17.78 2.42 15.22
N ILE A 8 -17.61 2.63 13.92
CA ILE A 8 -17.73 1.55 12.94
C ILE A 8 -16.32 1.13 12.51
N ILE A 9 -16.00 -0.14 12.76
CA ILE A 9 -14.71 -0.73 12.42
C ILE A 9 -14.80 -1.60 11.17
N GLY A 10 -13.88 -1.40 10.23
CA GLY A 10 -13.72 -2.31 9.09
C GLY A 10 -13.20 -3.67 9.56
N LEU A 11 -14.00 -4.72 9.43
CA LEU A 11 -13.66 -6.09 9.78
C LEU A 11 -13.39 -6.92 8.51
N SER A 12 -12.19 -7.52 8.44
CA SER A 12 -11.77 -8.37 7.33
C SER A 12 -11.73 -9.87 7.69
N GLY A 13 -12.19 -10.25 8.86
CA GLY A 13 -12.01 -11.61 9.38
C GLY A 13 -10.56 -11.93 9.80
N GLY A 14 -9.65 -10.97 9.74
CA GLY A 14 -8.25 -11.10 10.15
C GLY A 14 -8.02 -10.71 11.62
N VAL A 15 -6.91 -11.19 12.22
CA VAL A 15 -6.51 -10.94 13.62
C VAL A 15 -6.50 -9.46 13.97
N ASP A 16 -5.91 -8.63 13.12
CA ASP A 16 -5.68 -7.21 13.41
C ASP A 16 -6.99 -6.42 13.56
N SER A 17 -7.93 -6.63 12.65
CA SER A 17 -9.24 -5.98 12.74
C SER A 17 -10.07 -6.48 13.95
N SER A 18 -9.94 -7.77 14.28
CA SER A 18 -10.64 -8.38 15.42
C SER A 18 -10.15 -7.82 16.76
N VAL A 19 -8.83 -7.77 16.97
CA VAL A 19 -8.24 -7.20 18.18
C VAL A 19 -8.52 -5.70 18.27
N SER A 20 -8.53 -4.99 17.13
CA SER A 20 -8.91 -3.57 17.11
C SER A 20 -10.34 -3.33 17.61
N ALA A 21 -11.30 -4.19 17.23
CA ALA A 21 -12.68 -4.10 17.72
C ALA A 21 -12.75 -4.30 19.24
N HIS A 22 -12.03 -5.29 19.78
CA HIS A 22 -11.94 -5.52 21.22
C HIS A 22 -11.36 -4.32 21.97
N LEU A 23 -10.24 -3.78 21.52
CA LEU A 23 -9.60 -2.63 22.16
C LEU A 23 -10.49 -1.37 22.17
N LEU A 24 -11.33 -1.19 21.18
CA LEU A 24 -12.31 -0.09 21.15
C LEU A 24 -13.44 -0.32 22.17
N LEU A 25 -13.90 -1.57 22.36
CA LEU A 25 -14.88 -1.90 23.38
C LEU A 25 -14.31 -1.65 24.79
N GLU A 26 -13.06 -2.04 25.04
CA GLU A 26 -12.37 -1.77 26.32
C GLU A 26 -12.18 -0.26 26.56
N ALA A 27 -11.96 0.52 25.49
CA ALA A 27 -11.90 1.98 25.55
C ALA A 27 -13.27 2.64 25.80
N GLY A 28 -14.37 1.86 25.88
CA GLY A 28 -15.71 2.31 26.25
C GLY A 28 -16.56 2.83 25.08
N PHE A 29 -16.14 2.62 23.83
CA PHE A 29 -16.94 2.98 22.65
C PHE A 29 -18.14 2.03 22.46
N GLU A 30 -19.16 2.51 21.75
CA GLU A 30 -20.14 1.66 21.11
C GLU A 30 -19.58 1.21 19.77
N VAL A 31 -19.33 -0.10 19.59
CA VAL A 31 -18.62 -0.64 18.43
C VAL A 31 -19.54 -1.47 17.58
N GLU A 32 -19.57 -1.20 16.28
CA GLU A 32 -20.19 -2.06 15.26
C GLU A 32 -19.16 -2.40 14.17
N GLY A 33 -19.24 -3.63 13.64
CA GLY A 33 -18.39 -4.10 12.56
C GLY A 33 -18.99 -3.77 11.19
N LEU A 34 -18.13 -3.52 10.19
CA LEU A 34 -18.51 -3.45 8.78
C LEU A 34 -17.59 -4.34 7.95
N PHE A 35 -18.17 -5.37 7.32
CA PHE A 35 -17.49 -6.20 6.34
C PHE A 35 -17.70 -5.62 4.94
N MET A 36 -16.61 -5.49 4.18
CA MET A 36 -16.61 -4.94 2.82
C MET A 36 -16.28 -6.05 1.81
N LYS A 37 -17.24 -6.39 0.94
CA LYS A 37 -16.95 -7.20 -0.24
C LYS A 37 -16.45 -6.27 -1.35
N ASN A 38 -15.22 -6.49 -1.83
CA ASN A 38 -14.58 -5.60 -2.80
C ASN A 38 -14.14 -6.32 -4.09
N TRP A 39 -14.35 -7.65 -4.17
CA TRP A 39 -13.97 -8.45 -5.33
C TRP A 39 -15.03 -9.51 -5.63
N GLU A 40 -15.41 -9.66 -6.89
CA GLU A 40 -16.43 -10.60 -7.36
C GLU A 40 -16.02 -11.41 -8.58
N GLN A 41 -14.86 -11.13 -9.19
CA GLN A 41 -14.43 -11.81 -10.41
C GLN A 41 -14.18 -13.31 -10.23
N ASP A 42 -13.96 -13.74 -8.99
CA ASP A 42 -13.79 -15.15 -8.63
C ASP A 42 -15.11 -15.80 -8.17
N ASP A 43 -16.21 -15.05 -8.14
CA ASP A 43 -17.51 -15.60 -7.76
C ASP A 43 -18.14 -16.34 -8.94
N TYR A 44 -18.81 -17.47 -8.63
CA TYR A 44 -19.64 -18.20 -9.58
C TYR A 44 -20.87 -18.76 -8.86
N PRO A 45 -21.93 -19.23 -9.58
CA PRO A 45 -23.15 -19.71 -8.93
C PRO A 45 -22.83 -20.76 -7.84
N GLY A 46 -23.21 -20.44 -6.59
CA GLY A 46 -22.97 -21.28 -5.42
C GLY A 46 -21.62 -21.09 -4.72
N PHE A 47 -20.76 -20.19 -5.19
CA PHE A 47 -19.47 -19.87 -4.56
C PHE A 47 -19.23 -18.36 -4.49
N CYS A 48 -18.76 -17.88 -3.33
CA CYS A 48 -18.33 -16.51 -3.11
C CYS A 48 -16.92 -16.52 -2.50
N ALA A 49 -15.95 -15.89 -3.17
CA ALA A 49 -14.55 -15.86 -2.72
C ALA A 49 -14.38 -15.19 -1.35
N ALA A 50 -15.25 -14.23 -1.01
CA ALA A 50 -15.23 -13.54 0.27
C ALA A 50 -16.03 -14.24 1.39
N ALA A 51 -16.67 -15.40 1.12
CA ALA A 51 -17.57 -16.06 2.09
C ALA A 51 -16.87 -16.46 3.38
N GLN A 52 -15.66 -17.02 3.28
CA GLN A 52 -14.89 -17.43 4.45
C GLN A 52 -14.49 -16.23 5.33
N ASP A 53 -14.05 -15.14 4.71
CA ASP A 53 -13.67 -13.93 5.45
C ASP A 53 -14.91 -13.28 6.11
N LEU A 54 -16.07 -13.34 5.49
CA LEU A 54 -17.33 -12.89 6.06
C LEU A 54 -17.74 -13.77 7.26
N GLU A 55 -17.62 -15.09 7.12
CA GLU A 55 -17.89 -16.03 8.22
C GLU A 55 -16.95 -15.78 9.42
N ASP A 56 -15.66 -15.59 9.16
CA ASP A 56 -14.68 -15.26 10.20
C ASP A 56 -15.02 -13.91 10.86
N ALA A 57 -15.41 -12.89 10.09
CA ALA A 57 -15.85 -11.60 10.64
C ALA A 57 -17.12 -11.75 11.49
N GLN A 58 -18.07 -12.60 11.08
CA GLN A 58 -19.30 -12.87 11.87
C GLN A 58 -18.97 -13.55 13.20
N LYS A 59 -18.10 -14.58 13.21
CA LYS A 59 -17.66 -15.26 14.44
C LYS A 59 -17.00 -14.27 15.43
N VAL A 60 -16.18 -13.34 14.91
CA VAL A 60 -15.59 -12.28 15.74
C VAL A 60 -16.68 -11.38 16.34
N CYS A 61 -17.66 -10.96 15.55
CA CYS A 61 -18.76 -10.13 16.03
C CYS A 61 -19.61 -10.86 17.09
N ASP A 62 -19.90 -12.14 16.89
CA ASP A 62 -20.64 -12.97 17.85
C ASP A 62 -19.88 -13.11 19.18
N ASN A 63 -18.56 -13.36 19.11
CA ASN A 63 -17.69 -13.42 20.29
C ASN A 63 -17.67 -12.10 21.06
N LEU A 64 -17.51 -10.98 20.36
CA LEU A 64 -17.45 -9.65 20.95
C LEU A 64 -18.84 -9.06 21.26
N LYS A 65 -19.92 -9.73 20.87
CA LYS A 65 -21.32 -9.28 21.02
C LYS A 65 -21.58 -7.92 20.38
N ILE A 66 -21.05 -7.71 19.19
CA ILE A 66 -21.24 -6.51 18.39
C ILE A 66 -22.00 -6.84 17.11
N ARG A 67 -22.69 -5.85 16.56
CA ARG A 67 -23.40 -5.99 15.28
C ARG A 67 -22.43 -5.98 14.11
N LEU A 68 -22.66 -6.85 13.11
CA LEU A 68 -21.97 -6.83 11.82
C LEU A 68 -22.87 -6.25 10.74
N HIS A 69 -22.38 -5.25 10.03
CA HIS A 69 -22.93 -4.76 8.76
C HIS A 69 -22.14 -5.32 7.59
N THR A 70 -22.76 -5.43 6.44
CA THR A 70 -22.11 -5.85 5.21
C THR A 70 -22.41 -4.86 4.09
N VAL A 71 -21.41 -4.58 3.27
CA VAL A 71 -21.55 -3.72 2.10
C VAL A 71 -20.74 -4.29 0.93
N ASN A 72 -21.25 -4.07 -0.27
CA ASN A 72 -20.56 -4.48 -1.49
C ASN A 72 -20.02 -3.24 -2.21
N PHE A 73 -18.69 -3.13 -2.30
CA PHE A 73 -17.93 -2.10 -3.01
C PHE A 73 -17.17 -2.66 -4.22
N SER A 74 -17.54 -3.84 -4.74
CA SER A 74 -16.83 -4.47 -5.85
C SER A 74 -16.79 -3.58 -7.09
N LYS A 75 -17.86 -2.86 -7.38
CA LYS A 75 -17.92 -1.91 -8.49
C LYS A 75 -16.97 -0.73 -8.26
N GLU A 76 -17.01 -0.11 -7.07
CA GLU A 76 -16.12 1.01 -6.71
C GLU A 76 -14.66 0.59 -6.71
N TYR A 77 -14.36 -0.62 -6.24
CA TYR A 77 -13.01 -1.17 -6.26
C TYR A 77 -12.53 -1.38 -7.69
N TRP A 78 -13.38 -1.95 -8.54
CA TRP A 78 -13.07 -2.15 -9.96
C TRP A 78 -12.75 -0.80 -10.63
N ASP A 79 -13.68 0.15 -10.56
CA ASP A 79 -13.57 1.42 -11.28
C ASP A 79 -12.43 2.31 -10.78
N LYS A 80 -12.18 2.35 -9.45
CA LYS A 80 -11.28 3.32 -8.83
C LYS A 80 -9.91 2.76 -8.43
N VAL A 81 -9.75 1.44 -8.41
CA VAL A 81 -8.52 0.78 -8.00
C VAL A 81 -8.01 -0.14 -9.10
N PHE A 82 -8.80 -1.14 -9.48
CA PHE A 82 -8.33 -2.22 -10.34
C PHE A 82 -8.16 -1.78 -11.80
N GLN A 83 -9.09 -0.99 -12.35
CA GLN A 83 -8.96 -0.46 -13.71
C GLN A 83 -7.73 0.45 -13.83
N ILE A 84 -7.51 1.35 -12.86
CA ILE A 84 -6.30 2.21 -12.83
C ILE A 84 -5.03 1.36 -12.76
N PHE A 85 -5.04 0.31 -11.95
CA PHE A 85 -3.95 -0.63 -11.84
C PHE A 85 -3.65 -1.33 -13.19
N LEU A 86 -4.67 -1.77 -13.93
CA LEU A 86 -4.50 -2.37 -15.26
C LEU A 86 -3.96 -1.36 -16.28
N ASP A 87 -4.52 -0.15 -16.29
CA ASP A 87 -4.12 0.91 -17.22
C ASP A 87 -2.65 1.31 -17.04
N GLU A 88 -2.17 1.37 -15.79
CA GLU A 88 -0.78 1.66 -15.48
C GLU A 88 0.16 0.52 -15.89
N TYR A 89 -0.22 -0.73 -15.64
CA TYR A 89 0.54 -1.88 -16.12
C TYR A 89 0.63 -1.92 -17.65
N ALA A 90 -0.48 -1.63 -18.34
CA ALA A 90 -0.50 -1.56 -19.80
C ALA A 90 0.51 -0.52 -20.36
N GLN A 91 0.77 0.54 -19.61
CA GLN A 91 1.77 1.57 -19.92
C GLN A 91 3.20 1.19 -19.48
N GLY A 92 3.42 -0.01 -18.93
CA GLY A 92 4.72 -0.45 -18.41
C GLY A 92 5.10 0.18 -17.05
N ILE A 93 4.20 0.93 -16.44
CA ILE A 93 4.35 1.50 -15.09
C ILE A 93 4.13 0.40 -14.05
N THR A 94 4.75 0.50 -12.88
CA THR A 94 4.52 -0.42 -11.77
C THR A 94 3.62 0.23 -10.71
N PRO A 95 2.29 -0.01 -10.74
CA PRO A 95 1.35 0.63 -9.82
C PRO A 95 1.44 0.09 -8.39
N ASN A 96 0.76 0.79 -7.47
CA ASN A 96 0.55 0.35 -6.10
C ASN A 96 -0.95 0.40 -5.76
N PRO A 97 -1.69 -0.71 -5.98
CA PRO A 97 -3.13 -0.75 -5.77
C PRO A 97 -3.52 -0.61 -4.29
N ASP A 98 -2.63 -0.96 -3.34
CA ASP A 98 -2.95 -0.85 -1.91
C ASP A 98 -3.09 0.60 -1.46
N VAL A 99 -2.29 1.52 -2.02
CA VAL A 99 -2.44 2.97 -1.77
C VAL A 99 -3.78 3.46 -2.31
N LEU A 100 -4.15 3.06 -3.53
CA LEU A 100 -5.44 3.43 -4.14
C LEU A 100 -6.61 2.83 -3.36
N CYS A 101 -6.51 1.57 -2.94
CA CYS A 101 -7.53 0.90 -2.13
C CYS A 101 -7.76 1.63 -0.80
N ASN A 102 -6.70 1.99 -0.09
CA ASN A 102 -6.84 2.75 1.14
C ASN A 102 -7.51 4.11 0.86
N LYS A 103 -7.02 4.86 -0.14
CA LYS A 103 -7.54 6.19 -0.48
C LYS A 103 -9.02 6.16 -0.90
N GLU A 104 -9.39 5.32 -1.87
CA GLU A 104 -10.69 5.41 -2.54
C GLU A 104 -11.76 4.50 -1.90
N ILE A 105 -11.36 3.35 -1.33
CA ILE A 105 -12.31 2.40 -0.74
C ILE A 105 -12.37 2.59 0.78
N LYS A 106 -11.25 2.36 1.52
CA LYS A 106 -11.29 2.33 2.98
C LYS A 106 -11.51 3.72 3.60
N PHE A 107 -10.86 4.76 3.08
CA PHE A 107 -10.96 6.10 3.66
C PHE A 107 -11.83 7.07 2.87
N LYS A 108 -12.63 6.55 1.93
CA LYS A 108 -13.65 7.32 1.21
C LYS A 108 -14.99 6.57 1.15
N SER A 109 -15.09 5.45 0.44
CA SER A 109 -16.37 4.72 0.32
C SER A 109 -16.82 4.16 1.68
N PHE A 110 -15.96 3.43 2.40
CA PHE A 110 -16.26 2.92 3.74
C PHE A 110 -16.53 4.06 4.73
N PHE A 111 -15.72 5.12 4.72
CA PHE A 111 -15.94 6.28 5.60
C PHE A 111 -17.34 6.89 5.40
N ASN A 112 -17.75 7.15 4.17
CA ASN A 112 -19.06 7.72 3.87
C ASN A 112 -20.19 6.80 4.31
N HIS A 113 -20.10 5.50 4.02
CA HIS A 113 -21.11 4.52 4.43
C HIS A 113 -21.21 4.38 5.96
N ALA A 114 -20.07 4.44 6.67
CA ALA A 114 -20.07 4.43 8.13
C ALA A 114 -20.76 5.66 8.73
N LEU A 115 -20.60 6.84 8.12
CA LEU A 115 -21.33 8.05 8.54
C LEU A 115 -22.84 7.91 8.32
N GLU A 116 -23.28 7.28 7.21
CA GLU A 116 -24.70 6.99 6.95
C GLU A 116 -25.30 6.04 8.00
N LEU A 117 -24.47 5.13 8.55
CA LEU A 117 -24.84 4.26 9.68
C LEU A 117 -24.78 4.96 11.05
N GLY A 118 -24.47 6.28 11.06
CA GLY A 118 -24.45 7.09 12.28
C GLY A 118 -23.15 6.99 13.09
N ALA A 119 -22.02 6.66 12.47
CA ALA A 119 -20.73 6.61 13.15
C ALA A 119 -20.23 8.02 13.52
N ASP A 120 -19.75 8.18 14.76
CA ASP A 120 -18.95 9.35 15.17
C ASP A 120 -17.52 9.20 14.68
N TRP A 121 -17.01 7.95 14.66
CA TRP A 121 -15.66 7.55 14.26
C TRP A 121 -15.69 6.31 13.39
N ILE A 122 -14.69 6.21 12.51
CA ILE A 122 -14.32 4.93 11.90
C ILE A 122 -13.05 4.37 12.53
N ALA A 123 -12.87 3.05 12.42
CA ALA A 123 -11.63 2.41 12.84
C ALA A 123 -11.19 1.34 11.84
N THR A 124 -9.90 1.05 11.83
CA THR A 124 -9.32 -0.02 11.02
C THR A 124 -8.17 -0.69 11.77
N GLY A 125 -7.87 -1.94 11.40
CA GLY A 125 -6.75 -2.71 11.94
C GLY A 125 -5.36 -2.29 11.41
N HIS A 126 -5.18 -1.07 10.92
CA HIS A 126 -3.88 -0.63 10.44
C HIS A 126 -2.92 -0.27 11.57
N TYR A 127 -1.65 -0.62 11.37
CA TYR A 127 -0.55 -0.21 12.23
C TYR A 127 -0.12 1.22 11.86
N ALA A 128 -0.75 2.18 12.50
CA ALA A 128 -0.46 3.61 12.41
C ALA A 128 -0.93 4.28 13.70
N ARG A 129 -0.51 5.48 14.00
CA ARG A 129 -1.01 6.29 15.11
C ARG A 129 -1.62 7.58 14.59
N ARG A 130 -2.79 7.92 15.10
CA ARG A 130 -3.38 9.24 14.96
C ARG A 130 -3.16 10.01 16.26
N LEU A 131 -2.49 11.14 16.18
CA LEU A 131 -2.25 12.02 17.31
C LEU A 131 -2.77 13.42 16.99
N ASP A 132 -3.23 14.14 18.01
CA ASP A 132 -3.61 15.52 17.84
C ASP A 132 -2.39 16.43 18.01
N VAL A 133 -2.10 17.22 16.99
CA VAL A 133 -1.01 18.18 16.96
C VAL A 133 -1.60 19.55 16.68
N GLN A 134 -1.54 20.46 17.66
CA GLN A 134 -2.10 21.81 17.55
C GLN A 134 -3.59 21.86 17.14
N GLY A 135 -4.37 20.87 17.61
CA GLY A 135 -5.82 20.78 17.32
C GLY A 135 -6.17 20.08 16.00
N GLU A 136 -5.18 19.61 15.24
CA GLU A 136 -5.40 18.84 14.02
C GLU A 136 -4.91 17.39 14.17
N ALA A 137 -5.64 16.45 13.55
CA ALA A 137 -5.18 15.07 13.50
C ALA A 137 -3.97 14.94 12.59
N ALA A 138 -2.95 14.27 13.08
CA ALA A 138 -1.74 13.96 12.34
C ALA A 138 -1.48 12.46 12.35
N LEU A 139 -0.98 11.94 11.22
CA LEU A 139 -0.64 10.55 11.04
C LEU A 139 0.80 10.31 11.47
N PHE A 140 1.03 9.33 12.34
CA PHE A 140 2.34 8.94 12.84
C PHE A 140 2.60 7.46 12.61
N GLN A 141 3.86 7.10 12.45
CA GLN A 141 4.29 5.72 12.37
C GLN A 141 3.87 4.94 13.62
N ALA A 142 3.55 3.67 13.45
CA ALA A 142 3.22 2.76 14.55
C ALA A 142 4.43 2.53 15.48
N LYS A 143 4.16 2.00 16.69
CA LYS A 143 5.20 1.48 17.60
C LYS A 143 6.00 0.34 16.96
N ASP A 144 5.30 -0.55 16.26
CA ASP A 144 5.94 -1.61 15.47
C ASP A 144 6.36 -1.07 14.09
N PHE A 145 7.60 -0.61 13.97
CA PHE A 145 8.14 -0.07 12.72
C PHE A 145 8.19 -1.10 11.58
N GLN A 146 8.26 -2.40 11.89
CA GLN A 146 8.28 -3.44 10.87
C GLN A 146 6.89 -3.67 10.26
N LYS A 147 5.84 -3.31 11.01
CA LYS A 147 4.44 -3.39 10.59
C LYS A 147 3.83 -2.04 10.24
N ASP A 148 4.57 -0.93 10.43
CA ASP A 148 4.10 0.42 10.14
C ASP A 148 3.50 0.53 8.73
N GLN A 149 2.23 0.97 8.66
CA GLN A 149 1.48 1.05 7.41
C GLN A 149 1.22 2.49 6.95
N THR A 150 1.85 3.48 7.57
CA THR A 150 1.69 4.89 7.18
C THR A 150 2.03 5.16 5.72
N TYR A 151 2.95 4.35 5.14
CA TYR A 151 3.28 4.38 3.72
C TYR A 151 2.04 4.21 2.82
N PHE A 152 1.13 3.31 3.16
CA PHE A 152 -0.10 3.08 2.39
C PHE A 152 -1.22 4.06 2.73
N LEU A 153 -1.09 4.79 3.83
CA LEU A 153 -2.11 5.70 4.36
C LEU A 153 -1.88 7.16 3.98
N HIS A 154 -0.75 7.49 3.37
CA HIS A 154 -0.39 8.88 3.04
C HIS A 154 -1.41 9.59 2.16
N GLY A 155 -2.19 8.84 1.37
CA GLY A 155 -3.20 9.38 0.45
C GLY A 155 -4.59 9.55 1.06
N MET A 156 -4.80 9.26 2.35
CA MET A 156 -6.13 9.41 2.97
C MET A 156 -6.53 10.90 3.08
N PRO A 157 -7.83 11.25 2.92
CA PRO A 157 -8.30 12.62 3.08
C PRO A 157 -8.08 13.13 4.52
N ARG A 158 -7.62 14.38 4.68
CA ARG A 158 -7.42 15.00 6.01
C ARG A 158 -8.70 14.96 6.87
N ALA A 159 -9.84 15.24 6.28
CA ALA A 159 -11.13 15.20 6.98
C ALA A 159 -11.46 13.79 7.51
N THR A 160 -11.10 12.74 6.78
CA THR A 160 -11.26 11.35 7.21
C THR A 160 -10.29 11.03 8.35
N LEU A 161 -9.02 11.49 8.27
CA LEU A 161 -8.04 11.29 9.34
C LEU A 161 -8.53 11.89 10.68
N GLN A 162 -9.23 13.01 10.64
CA GLN A 162 -9.83 13.63 11.83
C GLN A 162 -10.80 12.70 12.58
N LYS A 163 -11.47 11.80 11.87
CA LYS A 163 -12.50 10.88 12.38
C LYS A 163 -12.08 9.39 12.31
N THR A 164 -10.78 9.10 12.23
CA THR A 164 -10.27 7.74 12.13
C THR A 164 -9.48 7.34 13.38
N LEU A 165 -9.72 6.12 13.87
CA LEU A 165 -8.97 5.51 14.96
C LEU A 165 -8.13 4.35 14.43
N PHE A 166 -6.91 4.23 14.95
CA PHE A 166 -5.98 3.13 14.68
C PHE A 166 -5.59 2.45 15.99
N PRO A 167 -6.42 1.51 16.50
CA PRO A 167 -6.23 0.93 17.84
C PRO A 167 -4.89 0.21 18.01
N LEU A 168 -4.33 -0.35 16.93
CA LEU A 168 -3.08 -1.13 16.96
C LEU A 168 -1.81 -0.28 16.93
N GLY A 169 -1.92 1.03 16.75
CA GLY A 169 -0.76 1.90 16.56
C GLY A 169 0.26 1.90 17.69
N SER A 170 -0.16 1.56 18.91
CA SER A 170 0.69 1.50 20.10
C SER A 170 1.09 0.08 20.53
N TYR A 171 0.78 -0.93 19.70
CA TYR A 171 1.06 -2.34 19.99
C TYR A 171 2.10 -2.91 19.00
N LEU A 172 2.88 -3.89 19.48
CA LEU A 172 3.67 -4.76 18.63
C LEU A 172 2.77 -5.88 18.07
N LYS A 173 3.09 -6.43 16.91
CA LYS A 173 2.33 -7.54 16.32
C LYS A 173 2.26 -8.76 17.24
N SER A 174 3.33 -9.03 18.00
CA SER A 174 3.35 -10.10 18.99
C SER A 174 2.36 -9.87 20.14
N GLU A 175 2.23 -8.62 20.60
CA GLU A 175 1.24 -8.23 21.62
C GLU A 175 -0.19 -8.45 21.10
N VAL A 176 -0.46 -8.02 19.85
CA VAL A 176 -1.77 -8.22 19.19
C VAL A 176 -2.13 -9.70 19.07
N ARG A 177 -1.17 -10.57 18.71
CA ARG A 177 -1.41 -12.03 18.68
C ARG A 177 -1.63 -12.62 20.06
N GLY A 178 -0.97 -12.11 21.09
CA GLY A 178 -1.22 -12.46 22.48
C GLY A 178 -2.66 -12.17 22.88
N ILE A 179 -3.12 -10.95 22.67
CA ILE A 179 -4.51 -10.52 22.94
C ILE A 179 -5.52 -11.41 22.19
N ALA A 180 -5.28 -11.68 20.90
CA ALA A 180 -6.17 -12.54 20.12
C ALA A 180 -6.30 -13.95 20.69
N LYS A 181 -5.19 -14.51 21.19
CA LYS A 181 -5.15 -15.82 21.84
C LYS A 181 -5.88 -15.80 23.18
N ASP A 182 -5.66 -14.79 24.00
CA ASP A 182 -6.31 -14.64 25.33
C ASP A 182 -7.83 -14.49 25.19
N LEU A 183 -8.30 -13.88 24.10
CA LEU A 183 -9.71 -13.76 23.73
C LEU A 183 -10.29 -15.04 23.11
N ASN A 184 -9.50 -16.08 22.92
CA ASN A 184 -9.89 -17.31 22.21
C ASN A 184 -10.53 -17.04 20.84
N LEU A 185 -9.97 -16.07 20.08
CA LEU A 185 -10.45 -15.80 18.72
C LEU A 185 -10.03 -16.95 17.79
N ASP A 186 -10.97 -17.51 17.04
CA ASP A 186 -10.72 -18.64 16.12
C ASP A 186 -9.66 -18.32 15.06
N ASN A 187 -9.49 -17.03 14.74
CA ASN A 187 -8.54 -16.54 13.75
C ASN A 187 -7.16 -16.15 14.31
N HIS A 188 -6.85 -16.43 15.61
CA HIS A 188 -5.62 -15.97 16.27
C HIS A 188 -4.33 -16.42 15.57
N ASP A 189 -4.35 -17.60 14.93
CA ASP A 189 -3.23 -18.16 14.17
C ASP A 189 -3.27 -17.83 12.66
N LYS A 190 -4.32 -17.12 12.20
CA LYS A 190 -4.44 -16.75 10.77
C LYS A 190 -3.22 -15.95 10.34
N LYS A 191 -2.64 -16.34 9.21
CA LYS A 191 -1.52 -15.60 8.61
C LYS A 191 -1.97 -14.21 8.19
N ASP A 192 -1.01 -13.26 8.24
CA ASP A 192 -1.26 -11.92 7.70
C ASP A 192 -1.59 -12.03 6.20
N SER A 193 -2.58 -11.29 5.74
CA SER A 193 -2.89 -11.24 4.30
C SER A 193 -1.69 -10.68 3.54
N THR A 194 -1.28 -11.40 2.50
CA THR A 194 -0.24 -11.01 1.56
C THR A 194 -0.84 -10.96 0.15
N GLY A 195 -0.20 -10.23 -0.77
CA GLY A 195 -0.74 -10.00 -2.10
C GLY A 195 -1.50 -8.68 -2.22
N ILE A 196 -2.30 -8.52 -3.29
CA ILE A 196 -3.11 -7.32 -3.53
C ILE A 196 -4.34 -7.35 -2.63
N CYS A 197 -4.65 -6.22 -1.98
CA CYS A 197 -5.82 -6.07 -1.12
C CYS A 197 -7.09 -6.62 -1.81
N PHE A 198 -7.81 -7.51 -1.12
CA PHE A 198 -9.06 -8.16 -1.53
C PHE A 198 -8.96 -9.18 -2.69
N ILE A 199 -7.86 -9.21 -3.42
CA ILE A 199 -7.62 -10.21 -4.48
C ILE A 199 -6.88 -11.43 -3.92
N GLY A 200 -6.06 -11.22 -2.89
CA GLY A 200 -5.34 -12.26 -2.17
C GLY A 200 -4.07 -12.74 -2.87
N GLU A 201 -3.55 -13.87 -2.36
CA GLU A 201 -2.35 -14.51 -2.90
C GLU A 201 -2.68 -15.34 -4.14
N ARG A 202 -2.06 -15.00 -5.26
CA ARG A 202 -2.14 -15.77 -6.49
C ARG A 202 -0.90 -15.58 -7.35
N ASN A 203 -0.69 -16.44 -8.33
CA ASN A 203 0.36 -16.23 -9.30
C ASN A 203 0.06 -14.97 -10.10
N PHE A 204 0.78 -13.91 -9.80
CA PHE A 204 0.53 -12.58 -10.32
C PHE A 204 0.60 -12.47 -11.85
N LYS A 205 1.57 -13.16 -12.48
CA LYS A 205 1.69 -13.19 -13.95
C LYS A 205 0.50 -13.89 -14.60
N THR A 206 0.05 -15.01 -14.03
CA THR A 206 -1.12 -15.75 -14.54
C THR A 206 -2.37 -14.90 -14.40
N PHE A 207 -2.58 -14.32 -13.24
CA PHE A 207 -3.73 -13.43 -12.99
C PHE A 207 -3.78 -12.24 -13.96
N LEU A 208 -2.67 -11.53 -14.18
CA LEU A 208 -2.66 -10.39 -15.09
C LEU A 208 -2.88 -10.77 -16.56
N LYS A 209 -2.52 -11.99 -16.98
CA LYS A 209 -2.77 -12.47 -18.35
C LYS A 209 -4.27 -12.56 -18.70
N ASP A 210 -5.13 -12.69 -17.70
CA ASP A 210 -6.58 -12.72 -17.92
C ASP A 210 -7.14 -11.35 -18.29
N PHE A 211 -6.40 -10.27 -17.98
CA PHE A 211 -6.82 -8.88 -18.19
C PHE A 211 -5.96 -8.11 -19.19
N LEU A 212 -4.69 -8.48 -19.37
CA LEU A 212 -3.72 -7.74 -20.17
C LEU A 212 -3.05 -8.61 -21.21
N LEU A 213 -3.06 -8.14 -22.46
CA LEU A 213 -2.29 -8.76 -23.54
C LEU A 213 -0.82 -8.39 -23.40
N ALA A 214 -0.01 -9.35 -22.99
CA ALA A 214 1.43 -9.19 -22.87
C ALA A 214 2.13 -9.64 -24.16
N LYS A 215 3.05 -8.80 -24.68
CA LYS A 215 3.85 -9.15 -25.86
C LYS A 215 5.25 -9.57 -25.41
N PRO A 216 5.73 -10.77 -25.80
CA PRO A 216 7.13 -11.15 -25.60
C PRO A 216 8.09 -10.13 -26.27
N GLY A 217 9.30 -10.03 -25.75
CA GLY A 217 10.32 -9.15 -26.28
C GLY A 217 11.71 -9.47 -25.74
N ASN A 218 12.71 -8.72 -26.18
CA ASN A 218 14.09 -9.00 -25.84
C ASN A 218 14.46 -8.58 -24.41
N ILE A 219 15.30 -9.41 -23.77
CA ILE A 219 16.07 -9.00 -22.59
C ILE A 219 17.45 -8.60 -23.09
N VAL A 220 17.81 -7.35 -22.85
CA VAL A 220 19.08 -6.76 -23.31
C VAL A 220 19.94 -6.32 -22.13
N THR A 221 21.25 -6.42 -22.27
CA THR A 221 22.18 -5.83 -21.28
C THR A 221 22.21 -4.31 -21.38
N SER A 222 22.80 -3.64 -20.39
CA SER A 222 23.04 -2.18 -20.43
C SER A 222 23.86 -1.71 -21.64
N GLU A 223 24.62 -2.63 -22.27
CA GLU A 223 25.45 -2.40 -23.48
C GLU A 223 24.70 -2.76 -24.77
N GLY A 224 23.42 -3.17 -24.70
CA GLY A 224 22.58 -3.47 -25.85
C GLY A 224 22.70 -4.89 -26.38
N LYS A 225 23.37 -5.82 -25.69
CA LYS A 225 23.46 -7.24 -26.08
C LYS A 225 22.20 -7.98 -25.72
N ILE A 226 21.56 -8.67 -26.66
CA ILE A 226 20.43 -9.57 -26.39
C ILE A 226 20.94 -10.82 -25.67
N ILE A 227 20.32 -11.14 -24.51
CA ILE A 227 20.69 -12.27 -23.66
C ILE A 227 19.52 -13.17 -23.29
N GLY A 228 18.33 -12.86 -23.74
CA GLY A 228 17.13 -13.65 -23.48
C GLY A 228 15.88 -13.00 -24.06
N GLU A 229 14.74 -13.61 -23.71
CA GLU A 229 13.41 -13.13 -24.07
C GLU A 229 12.51 -13.08 -22.84
N HIS A 230 11.71 -12.02 -22.70
CA HIS A 230 10.73 -11.87 -21.65
C HIS A 230 9.30 -12.15 -22.13
N GLN A 231 8.42 -12.54 -21.23
CA GLN A 231 7.02 -12.91 -21.53
C GLN A 231 6.07 -11.71 -21.59
N GLY A 232 6.58 -10.49 -21.51
CA GLY A 232 5.86 -9.21 -21.48
C GLY A 232 6.52 -8.26 -20.50
N ILE A 233 6.93 -7.09 -20.99
CA ILE A 233 7.65 -6.06 -20.21
C ILE A 233 6.86 -5.59 -18.98
N ILE A 234 5.52 -5.64 -19.06
CA ILE A 234 4.60 -5.24 -18.00
C ILE A 234 4.76 -6.08 -16.71
N PHE A 235 5.25 -7.33 -16.80
CA PHE A 235 5.40 -8.22 -15.65
C PHE A 235 6.68 -7.98 -14.84
N TYR A 236 7.47 -6.97 -15.19
CA TYR A 236 8.75 -6.72 -14.56
C TYR A 236 8.80 -5.34 -13.91
N THR A 237 9.54 -5.27 -12.81
CA THR A 237 9.72 -4.05 -12.02
C THR A 237 11.20 -3.73 -11.93
N ILE A 238 11.57 -2.44 -11.92
CA ILE A 238 12.96 -2.00 -11.72
C ILE A 238 13.48 -2.55 -10.39
N GLY A 239 14.70 -3.13 -10.42
CA GLY A 239 15.33 -3.80 -9.29
C GLY A 239 14.92 -5.27 -9.10
N GLN A 240 14.01 -5.81 -9.95
CA GLN A 240 13.63 -7.22 -9.88
C GLN A 240 14.80 -8.12 -10.29
N ARG A 241 15.00 -9.20 -9.51
CA ARG A 241 16.01 -10.25 -9.74
C ARG A 241 15.35 -11.54 -10.21
N GLN A 242 14.27 -11.94 -9.55
CA GLN A 242 13.64 -13.25 -9.77
C GLN A 242 12.75 -13.26 -11.02
N GLY A 243 12.63 -14.44 -11.66
CA GLY A 243 11.71 -14.66 -12.76
C GLY A 243 12.15 -14.03 -14.10
N LEU A 244 13.43 -13.68 -14.25
CA LEU A 244 13.99 -13.19 -15.52
C LEU A 244 14.20 -14.31 -16.54
N GLY A 245 14.39 -15.56 -16.08
CA GLY A 245 14.62 -16.69 -16.97
C GLY A 245 15.97 -16.64 -17.71
N ILE A 246 16.88 -15.78 -17.26
CA ILE A 246 18.23 -15.65 -17.84
C ILE A 246 19.08 -16.78 -17.23
N GLY A 247 19.43 -17.77 -18.07
CA GLY A 247 20.41 -18.80 -17.73
C GLY A 247 21.84 -18.24 -17.70
N GLY A 248 22.83 -19.12 -17.48
CA GLY A 248 24.24 -18.73 -17.56
C GLY A 248 24.58 -18.14 -18.93
N VAL A 249 24.87 -16.85 -18.99
CA VAL A 249 25.26 -16.17 -20.21
C VAL A 249 26.75 -16.35 -20.43
N LYS A 250 27.14 -16.95 -21.57
CA LYS A 250 28.55 -17.20 -21.89
C LYS A 250 29.34 -15.87 -21.89
N GLY A 251 30.38 -15.79 -21.05
CA GLY A 251 31.24 -14.60 -20.91
C GLY A 251 30.73 -13.56 -19.91
N SER A 252 29.69 -13.86 -19.11
CA SER A 252 29.28 -13.04 -17.97
C SER A 252 29.89 -13.56 -16.66
N HIS A 253 29.94 -12.70 -15.64
CA HIS A 253 30.31 -13.08 -14.28
C HIS A 253 29.18 -13.89 -13.61
N ASP A 254 29.46 -14.56 -12.51
CA ASP A 254 28.44 -15.32 -11.73
C ASP A 254 27.48 -14.45 -10.90
N ASN A 255 27.48 -13.14 -11.14
CA ASN A 255 26.61 -12.21 -10.44
C ASN A 255 25.16 -12.27 -10.96
N PRO A 256 24.15 -12.12 -10.09
CA PRO A 256 22.75 -12.11 -10.51
C PRO A 256 22.42 -10.91 -11.40
N TRP A 257 21.46 -11.12 -12.30
CA TRP A 257 20.89 -10.09 -13.16
C TRP A 257 19.75 -9.34 -12.44
N PHE A 258 19.69 -8.04 -12.68
CA PHE A 258 18.63 -7.16 -12.17
C PHE A 258 18.04 -6.32 -13.29
N VAL A 259 16.75 -6.08 -13.26
CA VAL A 259 16.09 -5.10 -14.13
C VAL A 259 16.55 -3.70 -13.74
N VAL A 260 17.12 -2.97 -14.68
CA VAL A 260 17.58 -1.59 -14.46
C VAL A 260 16.76 -0.57 -15.22
N ASP A 261 16.06 -1.00 -16.30
CA ASP A 261 15.20 -0.11 -17.07
C ASP A 261 14.19 -0.90 -17.93
N LYS A 262 13.22 -0.21 -18.50
CA LYS A 262 12.21 -0.76 -19.42
C LYS A 262 12.02 0.20 -20.60
N ASN A 263 12.31 -0.26 -21.82
CA ASN A 263 11.99 0.49 -23.03
C ASN A 263 10.66 -0.02 -23.60
N THR A 264 9.57 0.69 -23.33
CA THR A 264 8.23 0.29 -23.79
C THR A 264 8.02 0.51 -25.29
N GLN A 265 8.81 1.38 -25.94
CA GLN A 265 8.73 1.63 -27.39
C GLN A 265 9.33 0.48 -28.19
N THR A 266 10.50 -0.03 -27.77
CA THR A 266 11.16 -1.16 -28.43
C THR A 266 10.78 -2.51 -27.83
N ASN A 267 9.98 -2.51 -26.73
CA ASN A 267 9.62 -3.69 -25.95
C ASN A 267 10.84 -4.46 -25.43
N GLU A 268 11.84 -3.74 -24.92
CA GLU A 268 13.09 -4.30 -24.40
C GLU A 268 13.18 -4.14 -22.88
N LEU A 269 13.47 -5.24 -22.19
CA LEU A 269 13.77 -5.27 -20.77
C LEU A 269 15.28 -5.13 -20.58
N ILE A 270 15.70 -4.02 -19.99
CA ILE A 270 17.12 -3.71 -19.81
C ILE A 270 17.57 -4.25 -18.45
N VAL A 271 18.61 -5.06 -18.47
CA VAL A 271 19.16 -5.71 -17.27
C VAL A 271 20.67 -5.45 -17.13
N ALA A 272 21.14 -5.50 -15.88
CA ALA A 272 22.55 -5.40 -15.54
C ALA A 272 22.93 -6.42 -14.47
N GLN A 273 24.20 -6.83 -14.44
CA GLN A 273 24.73 -7.77 -13.45
C GLN A 273 25.22 -7.07 -12.19
N GLY A 274 24.98 -7.72 -11.04
CA GLY A 274 25.42 -7.26 -9.73
C GLY A 274 24.41 -6.33 -9.05
N ASP A 275 24.29 -6.49 -7.74
CA ASP A 275 23.37 -5.73 -6.90
C ASP A 275 23.83 -4.28 -6.63
N GLN A 276 25.10 -3.98 -6.91
CA GLN A 276 25.71 -2.66 -6.79
C GLN A 276 25.91 -1.95 -8.15
N HIS A 277 25.26 -2.47 -9.22
CA HIS A 277 25.39 -1.84 -10.53
C HIS A 277 24.86 -0.39 -10.49
N PRO A 278 25.62 0.62 -11.01
CA PRO A 278 25.27 2.05 -10.87
C PRO A 278 23.86 2.38 -11.36
N ARG A 279 23.39 1.78 -12.46
CA ARG A 279 22.03 1.99 -13.01
C ARG A 279 20.89 1.54 -12.10
N LEU A 280 21.18 0.83 -10.99
CA LEU A 280 20.20 0.50 -9.97
C LEU A 280 19.98 1.65 -8.97
N PHE A 281 20.84 2.66 -8.99
CA PHE A 281 20.83 3.73 -7.99
C PHE A 281 20.52 5.08 -8.63
N SER A 282 19.79 5.91 -7.91
CA SER A 282 19.40 7.25 -8.34
C SER A 282 19.64 8.24 -7.20
N GLN A 283 20.22 9.40 -7.52
CA GLN A 283 20.48 10.47 -6.55
C GLN A 283 19.18 11.21 -6.16
N GLY A 284 18.18 11.18 -7.04
CA GLY A 284 16.92 11.86 -6.84
C GLY A 284 15.80 11.29 -7.67
N LEU A 285 14.67 11.97 -7.60
CA LEU A 285 13.48 11.67 -8.41
C LEU A 285 12.62 12.90 -8.63
N ILE A 286 11.78 12.82 -9.65
CA ILE A 286 10.64 13.73 -9.84
C ILE A 286 9.37 12.99 -9.41
N CYS A 287 8.51 13.67 -8.63
CA CYS A 287 7.20 13.16 -8.27
C CYS A 287 6.08 14.10 -8.71
N GLY A 288 4.88 13.54 -8.79
CA GLY A 288 3.66 14.26 -9.12
C GLY A 288 3.19 15.18 -7.99
N PRO A 289 1.97 15.73 -8.12
CA PRO A 289 1.36 16.52 -7.07
C PRO A 289 1.32 15.76 -5.74
N ILE A 290 1.78 16.42 -4.69
CA ILE A 290 1.85 15.83 -3.35
C ILE A 290 0.50 15.97 -2.65
N HIS A 291 -0.01 14.86 -2.15
CA HIS A 291 -1.11 14.88 -1.20
C HIS A 291 -0.56 15.11 0.21
N TRP A 292 -0.79 16.29 0.76
CA TRP A 292 -0.35 16.67 2.08
C TRP A 292 -1.37 16.33 3.17
N LEU A 293 -0.93 15.65 4.21
CA LEU A 293 -1.71 15.39 5.44
C LEU A 293 -1.58 16.53 6.47
N THR A 294 -0.73 17.49 6.20
CA THR A 294 -0.49 18.67 7.01
C THR A 294 -0.38 19.90 6.12
N ASP A 295 -0.44 21.08 6.68
CA ASP A 295 -0.28 22.33 5.92
C ASP A 295 1.21 22.55 5.60
N ILE A 296 1.58 22.38 4.34
CA ILE A 296 2.89 22.75 3.78
C ILE A 296 2.67 23.86 2.78
N ARG A 297 3.22 25.05 3.08
CA ARG A 297 3.09 26.22 2.23
C ARG A 297 4.26 26.34 1.27
N GLN A 298 4.08 27.07 0.19
CA GLN A 298 5.09 27.24 -0.85
C GLN A 298 6.37 27.90 -0.30
N GLU A 299 6.25 28.79 0.67
CA GLU A 299 7.40 29.49 1.29
C GLU A 299 8.29 28.55 2.14
N GLN A 300 7.82 27.34 2.42
CA GLN A 300 8.60 26.33 3.16
C GLN A 300 9.54 25.52 2.26
N TYR A 301 9.48 25.70 0.93
CA TYR A 301 10.43 25.06 0.02
C TYR A 301 11.75 25.88 -0.07
N PRO A 302 12.90 25.21 -0.17
CA PRO A 302 13.07 23.75 -0.15
C PRO A 302 12.84 23.15 1.25
N LEU A 303 12.12 22.04 1.32
CA LEU A 303 11.76 21.37 2.56
C LEU A 303 12.75 20.23 2.86
N THR A 304 13.44 20.32 4.00
CA THR A 304 14.25 19.21 4.53
C THR A 304 13.37 18.25 5.30
N CYS A 305 13.36 16.99 4.89
CA CYS A 305 12.56 15.93 5.49
C CYS A 305 13.25 14.57 5.27
N SER A 306 12.56 13.49 5.57
CA SER A 306 12.95 12.15 5.13
C SER A 306 11.87 11.51 4.30
N ALA A 307 12.23 10.56 3.42
CA ALA A 307 11.25 9.91 2.57
C ALA A 307 11.50 8.41 2.39
N LYS A 308 10.41 7.67 2.15
CA LYS A 308 10.41 6.27 1.74
C LYS A 308 9.90 6.16 0.31
N ILE A 309 10.59 5.41 -0.53
CA ILE A 309 10.13 5.08 -1.89
C ILE A 309 9.56 3.66 -1.99
N ARG A 310 9.58 2.92 -0.88
CA ARG A 310 9.03 1.56 -0.73
C ARG A 310 8.54 1.34 0.70
N TYR A 311 7.55 0.48 0.85
CA TYR A 311 6.90 0.19 2.14
C TYR A 311 7.87 -0.18 3.27
N ARG A 312 8.75 -1.18 3.06
CA ARG A 312 9.64 -1.70 4.10
C ARG A 312 10.99 -0.99 4.19
N GLN A 313 11.17 0.08 3.44
CA GLN A 313 12.41 0.88 3.48
C GLN A 313 12.45 1.75 4.74
N GLN A 314 13.64 1.99 5.27
CA GLN A 314 13.86 3.08 6.20
C GLN A 314 13.71 4.42 5.47
N ALA A 315 13.21 5.43 6.18
CA ALA A 315 13.11 6.77 5.60
C ALA A 315 14.50 7.38 5.47
N GLU A 316 14.85 7.85 4.26
CA GLU A 316 16.13 8.46 3.93
C GLU A 316 16.02 9.98 3.95
N PRO A 317 16.98 10.72 4.55
CA PRO A 317 16.99 12.17 4.49
C PRO A 317 17.00 12.69 3.06
N CYS A 318 16.19 13.70 2.81
CA CYS A 318 16.07 14.30 1.50
C CYS A 318 15.73 15.80 1.56
N LEU A 319 16.00 16.48 0.46
CA LEU A 319 15.59 17.85 0.18
C LEU A 319 14.51 17.83 -0.89
N LEU A 320 13.33 18.33 -0.57
CA LEU A 320 12.21 18.46 -1.49
C LEU A 320 12.13 19.90 -1.99
N SER A 321 12.28 20.08 -3.29
CA SER A 321 12.19 21.38 -3.96
C SER A 321 10.97 21.46 -4.87
N LEU A 322 10.43 22.66 -5.04
CA LEU A 322 9.40 22.96 -6.01
C LEU A 322 10.02 23.83 -7.09
N GLU A 323 10.02 23.34 -8.33
CA GLU A 323 10.57 24.05 -9.47
C GLU A 323 9.54 24.98 -10.15
N ASP A 324 9.99 25.90 -10.99
CA ASP A 324 9.15 26.89 -11.69
C ASP A 324 8.03 26.27 -12.52
N ASN A 325 8.23 25.07 -13.04
CA ASN A 325 7.24 24.28 -13.78
C ASN A 325 6.22 23.56 -12.88
N LYS A 326 6.24 23.83 -11.54
CA LYS A 326 5.45 23.19 -10.50
C LYS A 326 5.71 21.69 -10.33
N GLN A 327 6.84 21.20 -10.82
CA GLN A 327 7.30 19.83 -10.54
C GLN A 327 8.02 19.76 -9.20
N HIS A 328 7.81 18.68 -8.48
CA HIS A 328 8.50 18.41 -7.23
C HIS A 328 9.73 17.55 -7.51
N TYR A 329 10.88 18.09 -7.17
CA TYR A 329 12.17 17.42 -7.25
C TYR A 329 12.60 16.98 -5.84
N VAL A 330 13.03 15.73 -5.72
CA VAL A 330 13.53 15.17 -4.46
C VAL A 330 14.97 14.73 -4.64
N GLN A 331 15.87 15.32 -3.88
CA GLN A 331 17.28 14.94 -3.80
C GLN A 331 17.52 14.20 -2.48
N PHE A 332 18.05 12.99 -2.56
CA PHE A 332 18.39 12.17 -1.39
C PHE A 332 19.82 12.43 -0.91
N SER A 333 20.05 12.27 0.41
CA SER A 333 21.39 12.34 0.98
C SER A 333 22.28 11.15 0.58
N ALA A 334 21.67 10.00 0.28
CA ALA A 334 22.36 8.83 -0.25
C ALA A 334 21.55 8.26 -1.46
N PRO A 335 22.25 7.67 -2.46
CA PRO A 335 21.59 7.12 -3.65
C PRO A 335 20.53 6.07 -3.28
N GLN A 336 19.36 6.18 -3.89
CA GLN A 336 18.24 5.27 -3.65
C GLN A 336 18.20 4.16 -4.69
N ARG A 337 18.11 2.92 -4.19
CA ARG A 337 18.09 1.75 -5.06
C ARG A 337 16.74 1.53 -5.69
N ALA A 338 16.71 1.38 -7.01
CA ALA A 338 15.57 0.98 -7.83
C ALA A 338 14.34 1.90 -7.64
N VAL A 339 14.56 3.20 -7.75
CA VAL A 339 13.48 4.19 -7.87
C VAL A 339 12.58 3.80 -9.04
N THR A 340 11.29 3.59 -8.78
CA THR A 340 10.39 2.97 -9.75
C THR A 340 9.22 3.89 -10.06
N PRO A 341 9.06 4.37 -11.30
CA PRO A 341 7.88 5.11 -11.74
C PRO A 341 6.59 4.34 -11.47
N GLY A 342 5.57 5.04 -10.97
CA GLY A 342 4.29 4.46 -10.58
C GLY A 342 4.19 4.04 -9.10
N GLN A 343 5.31 3.77 -8.44
CA GLN A 343 5.34 3.65 -7.00
C GLN A 343 5.19 5.02 -6.33
N TYR A 344 5.09 5.04 -5.00
CA TYR A 344 4.93 6.27 -4.26
C TYR A 344 6.19 6.65 -3.49
N ILE A 345 6.41 7.96 -3.34
CA ILE A 345 7.29 8.53 -2.34
C ILE A 345 6.44 9.08 -1.21
N VAL A 346 6.79 8.76 0.03
CA VAL A 346 6.08 9.22 1.23
C VAL A 346 7.04 9.96 2.13
N PHE A 347 6.67 11.18 2.50
CA PHE A 347 7.49 12.13 3.25
C PHE A 347 7.21 12.06 4.75
N TYR A 348 8.26 12.20 5.54
CA TYR A 348 8.21 12.14 7.00
C TYR A 348 9.02 13.26 7.64
N ASP A 349 8.48 13.82 8.73
CA ASP A 349 9.24 14.55 9.73
C ASP A 349 9.37 13.66 10.95
N LYS A 350 10.56 13.09 11.15
CA LYS A 350 10.80 12.01 12.14
C LYS A 350 9.79 10.87 11.95
N HIS A 351 8.81 10.74 12.84
CA HIS A 351 7.77 9.71 12.82
C HIS A 351 6.43 10.21 12.28
N ARG A 352 6.28 11.50 12.00
CA ARG A 352 5.06 12.08 11.43
C ARG A 352 5.06 11.88 9.93
N CYS A 353 4.02 11.24 9.40
CA CYS A 353 3.79 11.18 7.96
C CYS A 353 3.24 12.53 7.49
N LEU A 354 3.95 13.19 6.59
CA LEU A 354 3.58 14.51 6.06
C LEU A 354 2.66 14.41 4.86
N GLY A 355 2.75 13.31 4.10
CA GLY A 355 2.03 13.09 2.85
C GLY A 355 2.86 12.30 1.86
N GLY A 356 2.43 12.28 0.60
CA GLY A 356 3.17 11.56 -0.45
C GLY A 356 2.66 11.84 -1.84
N ALA A 357 3.40 11.34 -2.82
CA ALA A 357 3.12 11.51 -4.24
C ALA A 357 3.52 10.28 -5.05
N LYS A 358 2.99 10.18 -6.26
CA LYS A 358 3.42 9.18 -7.23
C LYS A 358 4.78 9.56 -7.82
N ILE A 359 5.69 8.61 -7.91
CA ILE A 359 6.99 8.77 -8.57
C ILE A 359 6.76 8.81 -10.09
N ILE A 360 7.25 9.85 -10.74
CA ILE A 360 7.16 10.02 -12.19
C ILE A 360 8.43 9.50 -12.84
N GLN A 361 9.60 9.90 -12.32
CA GLN A 361 10.90 9.61 -12.96
C GLN A 361 11.99 9.53 -11.91
N SER A 362 12.96 8.62 -12.09
CA SER A 362 14.24 8.60 -11.38
C SER A 362 15.25 9.56 -12.00
N ILE A 363 16.16 10.09 -11.17
CA ILE A 363 17.26 10.97 -11.62
C ILE A 363 18.55 10.37 -11.10
N SER A 364 19.47 10.09 -12.04
CA SER A 364 20.79 9.51 -11.79
C SER A 364 21.79 10.56 -11.28
#